data_5ab6bc7033f441b53058a3b0f71d60b9
#
_entry.id   5ab6bc7033f441b53058a3b0f71d60b9
#
_cell.length_a   1.000
_cell.length_b   1.000
_cell.length_c   1.000
_cell.angle_alpha   90.00
_cell.angle_beta   90.00
_cell.angle_gamma   90.00
#
_symmetry.space_group_name_H-M   'P 1'
#
loop_
_entity.id
_entity.type
_entity.pdbx_description
1 polymer ?
#
loop_
_entity_poly.entity_id
_entity_poly.type
_entity_poly.pdbx_seq_one_letter_code
_entity_poly.pdbx_strand_id
1 'polypeptide(L)'
;MSGYNVAPLENLVEQFERMPGIGNKTAQRLAYYVLNLSKTEAEQLAGAVMDAHTKIHYCSKCCNLTDKDLCPVCANPARDHSVICVVETPRDATAIENTHEFKGVYHVLHGSISPLNDIGPDNLTIKELLARLNEKSVEEVIMATNPTVEGDATALYISKLLKPLGVKVTRLAYGIPVGGDLEYADEYTLAKALEGRNEI
;
A
#
# COMPACT_ATOMS: atom_id res chain seq x y z
N MET A 1 4.28 -44.42 -7.70
CA MET A 1 3.69 -43.75 -8.89
C MET A 1 4.86 -43.26 -9.73
N SER A 2 5.19 -43.98 -10.79
CA SER A 2 6.27 -43.59 -11.72
C SER A 2 5.74 -42.48 -12.63
N GLY A 3 5.80 -41.26 -12.17
CA GLY A 3 5.58 -40.12 -13.03
C GLY A 3 6.80 -39.93 -13.94
N TYR A 4 6.57 -39.60 -15.19
CA TYR A 4 7.60 -39.07 -16.07
C TYR A 4 8.04 -37.72 -15.50
N ASN A 5 9.20 -37.73 -14.82
CA ASN A 5 9.66 -36.64 -13.98
C ASN A 5 10.78 -35.90 -14.69
N VAL A 6 10.55 -34.63 -15.05
CA VAL A 6 11.57 -33.73 -15.61
C VAL A 6 11.90 -32.70 -14.55
N ALA A 7 13.01 -32.91 -13.83
CA ALA A 7 13.38 -32.11 -12.65
C ALA A 7 13.32 -30.59 -12.84
N PRO A 8 13.76 -29.99 -13.97
CA PRO A 8 13.62 -28.55 -14.18
C PRO A 8 12.16 -28.08 -14.26
N LEU A 9 11.26 -28.89 -14.82
CA LEU A 9 9.83 -28.57 -14.90
C LEU A 9 9.18 -28.61 -13.52
N GLU A 10 9.49 -29.64 -12.72
CA GLU A 10 8.98 -29.77 -11.35
C GLU A 10 9.43 -28.62 -10.49
N ASN A 11 10.70 -28.27 -10.53
CA ASN A 11 11.21 -27.13 -9.78
C ASN A 11 10.46 -25.82 -10.18
N LEU A 12 10.20 -25.61 -11.46
CA LEU A 12 9.45 -24.43 -11.91
C LEU A 12 8.00 -24.43 -11.40
N VAL A 13 7.34 -25.60 -11.39
CA VAL A 13 5.98 -25.75 -10.81
C VAL A 13 6.00 -25.46 -9.33
N GLU A 14 6.96 -25.99 -8.57
CA GLU A 14 7.12 -25.73 -7.15
C GLU A 14 7.32 -24.23 -6.85
N GLN A 15 8.13 -23.52 -7.64
CA GLN A 15 8.31 -22.08 -7.47
C GLN A 15 7.01 -21.31 -7.69
N PHE A 16 6.19 -21.68 -8.67
CA PHE A 16 4.88 -21.06 -8.87
C PHE A 16 3.89 -21.40 -7.75
N GLU A 17 3.90 -22.62 -7.20
CA GLU A 17 3.04 -23.01 -6.08
C GLU A 17 3.34 -22.23 -4.79
N ARG A 18 4.55 -21.73 -4.62
CA ARG A 18 4.93 -20.87 -3.48
C ARG A 18 4.27 -19.50 -3.53
N MET A 19 3.74 -19.10 -4.69
CA MET A 19 3.08 -17.80 -4.83
C MET A 19 1.67 -17.85 -4.21
N PRO A 20 1.27 -16.85 -3.39
CA PRO A 20 -0.05 -16.81 -2.77
C PRO A 20 -1.18 -16.90 -3.81
N GLY A 21 -2.15 -17.79 -3.55
CA GLY A 21 -3.29 -17.99 -4.44
C GLY A 21 -3.02 -18.87 -5.68
N ILE A 22 -1.81 -19.38 -5.87
CA ILE A 22 -1.47 -20.29 -6.96
C ILE A 22 -1.44 -21.74 -6.44
N GLY A 23 -2.44 -22.53 -6.85
CA GLY A 23 -2.47 -23.96 -6.59
C GLY A 23 -1.81 -24.77 -7.70
N ASN A 24 -1.59 -26.07 -7.44
CA ASN A 24 -0.86 -27.00 -8.32
C ASN A 24 -1.31 -26.94 -9.80
N LYS A 25 -2.62 -26.98 -10.11
CA LYS A 25 -3.11 -26.92 -11.49
C LYS A 25 -2.72 -25.62 -12.20
N THR A 26 -2.76 -24.49 -11.50
CA THR A 26 -2.37 -23.19 -12.05
C THR A 26 -0.87 -23.12 -12.23
N ALA A 27 -0.09 -23.59 -11.25
CA ALA A 27 1.36 -23.65 -11.30
C ALA A 27 1.84 -24.48 -12.51
N GLN A 28 1.26 -25.66 -12.73
CA GLN A 28 1.55 -26.48 -13.91
C GLN A 28 1.25 -25.71 -15.22
N ARG A 29 0.09 -25.06 -15.31
CA ARG A 29 -0.25 -24.25 -16.49
C ARG A 29 0.76 -23.14 -16.76
N LEU A 30 1.20 -22.44 -15.72
CA LEU A 30 2.22 -21.38 -15.83
C LEU A 30 3.57 -21.96 -16.27
N ALA A 31 3.98 -23.10 -15.70
CA ALA A 31 5.23 -23.76 -16.06
C ALA A 31 5.23 -24.19 -17.54
N TYR A 32 4.15 -24.82 -18.02
CA TYR A 32 4.02 -25.16 -19.44
C TYR A 32 3.96 -23.93 -20.36
N TYR A 33 3.37 -22.83 -19.91
CA TYR A 33 3.41 -21.56 -20.63
C TYR A 33 4.86 -21.09 -20.82
N VAL A 34 5.67 -21.11 -19.76
CA VAL A 34 7.09 -20.71 -19.82
C VAL A 34 7.88 -21.59 -20.78
N LEU A 35 7.61 -22.91 -20.85
CA LEU A 35 8.27 -23.81 -21.79
C LEU A 35 7.96 -23.48 -23.26
N ASN A 36 6.83 -22.85 -23.53
CA ASN A 36 6.43 -22.47 -24.90
C ASN A 36 6.93 -21.07 -25.30
N LEU A 37 7.55 -20.32 -24.38
CA LEU A 37 8.17 -19.04 -24.70
C LEU A 37 9.44 -19.25 -25.55
N SER A 38 9.74 -18.27 -26.37
CA SER A 38 11.07 -18.18 -26.96
C SER A 38 12.12 -17.94 -25.87
N LYS A 39 13.37 -18.26 -26.16
CA LYS A 39 14.48 -18.00 -25.23
C LYS A 39 14.52 -16.54 -24.78
N THR A 40 14.32 -15.61 -25.68
CA THR A 40 14.32 -14.17 -25.42
C THR A 40 13.19 -13.77 -24.47
N GLU A 41 11.97 -14.28 -24.67
CA GLU A 41 10.83 -14.01 -23.79
C GLU A 41 11.02 -14.58 -22.38
N ALA A 42 11.59 -15.80 -22.28
CA ALA A 42 11.90 -16.40 -20.99
C ALA A 42 12.98 -15.61 -20.23
N GLU A 43 14.03 -15.15 -20.93
CA GLU A 43 15.07 -14.28 -20.37
C GLU A 43 14.49 -12.93 -19.90
N GLN A 44 13.58 -12.33 -20.67
CA GLN A 44 12.89 -11.10 -20.28
C GLN A 44 12.04 -11.28 -19.04
N LEU A 45 11.28 -12.36 -18.95
CA LEU A 45 10.47 -12.67 -17.76
C LEU A 45 11.35 -12.85 -16.52
N ALA A 46 12.40 -13.66 -16.63
CA ALA A 46 13.34 -13.87 -15.52
C ALA A 46 14.05 -12.57 -15.13
N GLY A 47 14.47 -11.77 -16.11
CA GLY A 47 15.06 -10.46 -15.90
C GLY A 47 14.12 -9.50 -15.19
N ALA A 48 12.85 -9.43 -15.57
CA ALA A 48 11.84 -8.57 -14.93
C ALA A 48 11.62 -8.92 -13.46
N VAL A 49 11.60 -10.21 -13.11
CA VAL A 49 11.49 -10.68 -11.72
C VAL A 49 12.70 -10.24 -10.92
N MET A 50 13.90 -10.46 -11.44
CA MET A 50 15.15 -10.09 -10.77
C MET A 50 15.30 -8.57 -10.64
N ASP A 51 14.97 -7.82 -11.67
CA ASP A 51 15.02 -6.36 -11.66
C ASP A 51 14.06 -5.77 -10.63
N ALA A 52 12.83 -6.26 -10.57
CA ALA A 52 11.86 -5.83 -9.57
C ALA A 52 12.38 -6.11 -8.14
N HIS A 53 12.92 -7.30 -7.90
CA HIS A 53 13.42 -7.69 -6.57
C HIS A 53 14.66 -6.89 -6.15
N THR A 54 15.56 -6.58 -7.09
CA THR A 54 16.87 -5.97 -6.77
C THR A 54 16.87 -4.46 -6.83
N LYS A 55 16.05 -3.86 -7.71
CA LYS A 55 16.06 -2.40 -7.97
C LYS A 55 15.01 -1.65 -7.17
N ILE A 56 13.88 -2.31 -6.84
CA ILE A 56 12.81 -1.64 -6.07
C ILE A 56 13.18 -1.64 -4.59
N HIS A 57 13.15 -0.45 -4.00
CA HIS A 57 13.37 -0.20 -2.58
C HIS A 57 12.43 0.90 -2.08
N TYR A 58 12.54 1.28 -0.83
CA TYR A 58 11.72 2.34 -0.26
C TYR A 58 12.33 3.72 -0.51
N CYS A 59 11.47 4.66 -0.90
CA CYS A 59 11.82 6.07 -1.00
C CYS A 59 12.35 6.58 0.34
N SER A 60 13.51 7.21 0.34
CA SER A 60 14.16 7.74 1.54
C SER A 60 13.30 8.74 2.32
N LYS A 61 12.28 9.32 1.68
CA LYS A 61 11.43 10.35 2.28
C LYS A 61 10.05 9.86 2.72
N CYS A 62 9.36 9.07 1.90
CA CYS A 62 7.96 8.70 2.13
C CYS A 62 7.74 7.20 2.35
N CYS A 63 8.77 6.40 2.28
CA CYS A 63 8.73 4.95 2.40
C CYS A 63 7.87 4.24 1.33
N ASN A 64 7.45 4.93 0.24
CA ASN A 64 6.80 4.29 -0.89
C ASN A 64 7.83 3.59 -1.77
N LEU A 65 7.39 2.69 -2.65
CA LEU A 65 8.26 1.96 -3.57
C LEU A 65 8.88 2.90 -4.63
N THR A 66 10.16 2.69 -4.93
CA THR A 66 10.90 3.44 -5.95
C THR A 66 12.13 2.64 -6.41
N ASP A 67 12.64 2.98 -7.59
CA ASP A 67 13.94 2.55 -8.13
C ASP A 67 15.02 3.65 -8.02
N LYS A 68 14.68 4.78 -7.37
CA LYS A 68 15.55 5.95 -7.15
C LYS A 68 15.50 6.35 -5.69
N ASP A 69 16.41 7.20 -5.24
CA ASP A 69 16.40 7.71 -3.87
C ASP A 69 15.04 8.30 -3.48
N LEU A 70 14.46 9.15 -4.34
CA LEU A 70 13.12 9.69 -4.16
C LEU A 70 12.14 9.12 -5.19
N CYS A 71 10.94 8.76 -4.73
CA CYS A 71 9.86 8.37 -5.63
C CYS A 71 9.38 9.55 -6.50
N PRO A 72 8.68 9.28 -7.63
CA PRO A 72 8.23 10.35 -8.54
C PRO A 72 7.39 11.43 -7.86
N VAL A 73 6.60 11.10 -6.83
CA VAL A 73 5.81 12.08 -6.08
C VAL A 73 6.69 12.96 -5.21
N CYS A 74 7.63 12.38 -4.44
CA CYS A 74 8.52 13.15 -3.58
C CYS A 74 9.53 14.00 -4.35
N ALA A 75 9.91 13.58 -5.55
CA ALA A 75 10.83 14.30 -6.42
C ALA A 75 10.15 15.45 -7.20
N ASN A 76 8.82 15.46 -7.26
CA ASN A 76 8.07 16.44 -8.05
C ASN A 76 7.92 17.77 -7.28
N PRO A 77 8.54 18.89 -7.73
CA PRO A 77 8.44 20.17 -7.06
C PRO A 77 7.06 20.84 -7.18
N ALA A 78 6.21 20.36 -8.09
CA ALA A 78 4.83 20.88 -8.25
C ALA A 78 3.86 20.30 -7.20
N ARG A 79 4.29 19.33 -6.38
CA ARG A 79 3.49 18.79 -5.28
C ARG A 79 3.48 19.72 -4.08
N ASP A 80 2.35 19.75 -3.41
CA ASP A 80 2.21 20.44 -2.13
C ASP A 80 2.81 19.59 -1.01
N HIS A 81 4.01 19.96 -0.59
CA HIS A 81 4.73 19.28 0.47
C HIS A 81 4.26 19.65 1.89
N SER A 82 3.32 20.60 2.02
CA SER A 82 2.72 20.95 3.32
C SER A 82 1.60 19.98 3.72
N VAL A 83 1.09 19.17 2.76
CA VAL A 83 0.03 18.20 3.00
C VAL A 83 0.56 16.78 2.79
N ILE A 84 0.50 15.94 3.84
CA ILE A 84 0.94 14.54 3.79
C ILE A 84 -0.27 13.63 3.94
N CYS A 85 -0.48 12.74 2.98
CA CYS A 85 -1.46 11.65 3.07
C CYS A 85 -0.77 10.37 3.56
N VAL A 86 -1.15 9.90 4.74
CA VAL A 86 -0.58 8.70 5.39
C VAL A 86 -1.45 7.50 5.06
N VAL A 87 -0.85 6.50 4.44
CA VAL A 87 -1.50 5.26 3.97
C VAL A 87 -0.83 4.03 4.58
N GLU A 88 -1.52 2.89 4.61
CA GLU A 88 -0.96 1.64 5.13
C GLU A 88 0.00 0.97 4.15
N THR A 89 -0.33 0.97 2.86
CA THR A 89 0.45 0.25 1.84
C THR A 89 0.75 1.12 0.61
N PRO A 90 1.76 0.75 -0.20
CA PRO A 90 2.01 1.39 -1.49
C PRO A 90 0.82 1.35 -2.45
N ARG A 91 -0.03 0.31 -2.36
CA ARG A 91 -1.24 0.15 -3.18
C ARG A 91 -2.28 1.21 -2.87
N ASP A 92 -2.43 1.57 -1.60
CA ASP A 92 -3.36 2.60 -1.16
C ASP A 92 -2.94 3.98 -1.71
N ALA A 93 -1.62 4.29 -1.65
CA ALA A 93 -1.09 5.49 -2.27
C ALA A 93 -1.38 5.53 -3.78
N THR A 94 -1.21 4.39 -4.48
CA THR A 94 -1.52 4.28 -5.91
C THR A 94 -3.01 4.48 -6.18
N ALA A 95 -3.89 3.93 -5.34
CA ALA A 95 -5.34 4.09 -5.49
C ALA A 95 -5.77 5.56 -5.38
N ILE A 96 -5.22 6.30 -4.40
CA ILE A 96 -5.49 7.74 -4.25
C ILE A 96 -4.88 8.52 -5.43
N GLU A 97 -3.66 8.19 -5.84
CA GLU A 97 -2.98 8.88 -6.96
C GLU A 97 -3.74 8.74 -8.28
N ASN A 98 -4.36 7.60 -8.52
CA ASN A 98 -5.18 7.33 -9.71
C ASN A 98 -6.44 8.21 -9.80
N THR A 99 -6.85 8.87 -8.72
CA THR A 99 -7.93 9.86 -8.77
C THR A 99 -7.51 11.15 -9.46
N HIS A 100 -6.20 11.45 -9.50
CA HIS A 100 -5.59 12.69 -9.99
C HIS A 100 -6.02 13.97 -9.23
N GLU A 101 -6.78 13.83 -8.14
CA GLU A 101 -7.28 14.96 -7.34
C GLU A 101 -6.32 15.37 -6.21
N PHE A 102 -5.56 14.43 -5.67
CA PHE A 102 -4.65 14.72 -4.57
C PHE A 102 -3.36 15.39 -5.07
N LYS A 103 -3.06 16.57 -4.54
CA LYS A 103 -1.88 17.36 -4.94
C LYS A 103 -0.75 17.33 -3.91
N GLY A 104 -0.99 16.76 -2.73
CA GLY A 104 0.01 16.60 -1.67
C GLY A 104 0.99 15.48 -1.93
N VAL A 105 1.68 15.06 -0.88
CA VAL A 105 2.64 13.95 -0.90
C VAL A 105 2.18 12.83 0.03
N TYR A 106 2.77 11.64 -0.14
CA TYR A 106 2.37 10.46 0.65
C TYR A 106 3.38 10.12 1.75
N HIS A 107 2.94 9.32 2.71
CA HIS A 107 3.77 8.53 3.60
C HIS A 107 3.16 7.15 3.77
N VAL A 108 3.96 6.10 3.57
CA VAL A 108 3.52 4.70 3.60
C VAL A 108 3.99 4.07 4.90
N LEU A 109 3.06 3.56 5.71
CA LEU A 109 3.33 2.96 7.01
C LEU A 109 3.84 1.52 6.95
N HIS A 110 3.57 0.80 5.84
CA HIS A 110 3.80 -0.64 5.66
C HIS A 110 3.01 -1.53 6.61
N GLY A 111 1.81 -1.10 7.00
CA GLY A 111 0.87 -1.85 7.82
C GLY A 111 0.04 -0.96 8.74
N SER A 112 -0.58 -1.58 9.73
CA SER A 112 -1.33 -0.95 10.81
C SER A 112 -0.96 -1.58 12.15
N ILE A 113 -1.15 -0.87 13.25
CA ILE A 113 -0.95 -1.39 14.61
C ILE A 113 -1.95 -2.52 14.83
N SER A 114 -1.45 -3.72 15.06
CA SER A 114 -2.26 -4.93 15.27
C SER A 114 -1.63 -5.81 16.36
N PRO A 115 -2.03 -5.65 17.63
CA PRO A 115 -1.49 -6.45 18.72
C PRO A 115 -1.71 -7.95 18.55
N LEU A 116 -2.79 -8.35 17.87
CA LEU A 116 -3.08 -9.77 17.58
C LEU A 116 -2.08 -10.40 16.61
N ASN A 117 -1.41 -9.57 15.80
CA ASN A 117 -0.40 -10.01 14.84
C ASN A 117 1.02 -9.59 15.26
N ASP A 118 1.23 -9.21 16.52
CA ASP A 118 2.50 -8.71 17.07
C ASP A 118 3.07 -7.50 16.31
N ILE A 119 2.19 -6.69 15.68
CA ILE A 119 2.58 -5.47 14.97
C ILE A 119 2.39 -4.27 15.89
N GLY A 120 3.49 -3.77 16.44
CA GLY A 120 3.53 -2.55 17.23
C GLY A 120 3.93 -1.32 16.40
N PRO A 121 3.92 -0.13 17.02
CA PRO A 121 4.32 1.11 16.35
C PRO A 121 5.75 1.10 15.79
N ASP A 122 6.65 0.33 16.42
CA ASP A 122 8.05 0.21 16.00
C ASP A 122 8.25 -0.66 14.74
N ASN A 123 7.24 -1.44 14.37
CA ASN A 123 7.24 -2.21 13.12
C ASN A 123 6.79 -1.38 11.91
N LEU A 124 6.28 -0.17 12.16
CA LEU A 124 5.77 0.75 11.14
C LEU A 124 6.72 1.94 10.96
N THR A 125 6.66 2.60 9.81
CA THR A 125 7.49 3.78 9.48
C THR A 125 7.00 5.08 10.14
N ILE A 126 6.49 4.97 11.39
CA ILE A 126 5.99 6.13 12.15
C ILE A 126 7.14 7.06 12.56
N LYS A 127 8.30 6.51 12.87
CA LYS A 127 9.50 7.30 13.22
C LYS A 127 9.95 8.18 12.05
N GLU A 128 9.92 7.63 10.85
CA GLU A 128 10.25 8.32 9.60
C GLU A 128 9.23 9.43 9.31
N LEU A 129 7.94 9.19 9.59
CA LEU A 129 6.90 10.23 9.50
C LEU A 129 7.21 11.39 10.46
N LEU A 130 7.50 11.10 11.73
CA LEU A 130 7.82 12.13 12.74
C LEU A 130 9.09 12.90 12.39
N ALA A 131 10.14 12.24 11.91
CA ALA A 131 11.37 12.88 11.47
C ALA A 131 11.10 13.88 10.33
N ARG A 132 10.23 13.48 9.38
CA ARG A 132 9.84 14.30 8.23
C ARG A 132 9.10 15.58 8.62
N LEU A 133 8.33 15.57 9.72
CA LEU A 133 7.62 16.74 10.22
C LEU A 133 8.55 17.80 10.82
N ASN A 134 9.72 17.39 11.29
CA ASN A 134 10.71 18.32 11.84
C ASN A 134 11.46 19.12 10.77
N GLU A 135 11.47 18.68 9.51
CA GLU A 135 12.26 19.28 8.44
C GLU A 135 11.53 20.39 7.67
N LYS A 136 10.20 20.45 7.70
CA LYS A 136 9.39 21.42 6.93
C LYS A 136 8.14 21.82 7.69
N SER A 137 7.57 22.96 7.33
CA SER A 137 6.24 23.39 7.76
C SER A 137 5.17 22.50 7.14
N VAL A 138 4.92 21.33 7.73
CA VAL A 138 3.77 20.48 7.38
C VAL A 138 2.57 21.07 8.09
N GLU A 139 1.55 21.42 7.33
CA GLU A 139 0.34 22.03 7.82
C GLU A 139 -0.73 20.99 8.13
N GLU A 140 -0.82 19.96 7.28
CA GLU A 140 -1.86 18.94 7.43
C GLU A 140 -1.31 17.51 7.18
N VAL A 141 -1.74 16.60 8.03
CA VAL A 141 -1.57 15.15 7.86
C VAL A 141 -2.95 14.51 7.73
N ILE A 142 -3.23 13.94 6.56
CA ILE A 142 -4.46 13.22 6.27
C ILE A 142 -4.22 11.74 6.60
N MET A 143 -4.94 11.21 7.57
CA MET A 143 -4.92 9.78 7.89
C MET A 143 -5.82 9.03 6.91
N ALA A 144 -5.22 8.29 6.01
CA ALA A 144 -5.86 7.46 4.99
C ALA A 144 -5.59 5.96 5.23
N THR A 145 -5.53 5.56 6.50
CA THR A 145 -5.52 4.14 6.88
C THR A 145 -6.89 3.50 6.58
N ASN A 146 -6.91 2.20 6.36
CA ASN A 146 -8.14 1.48 6.07
C ASN A 146 -9.21 1.68 7.15
N PRO A 147 -10.52 1.62 6.82
CA PRO A 147 -11.62 1.74 7.76
C PRO A 147 -11.83 0.43 8.55
N THR A 148 -10.78 -0.01 9.24
CA THR A 148 -10.75 -1.18 10.12
C THR A 148 -10.45 -0.74 11.55
N VAL A 149 -10.67 -1.62 12.52
CA VAL A 149 -10.34 -1.35 13.93
C VAL A 149 -8.86 -1.00 14.08
N GLU A 150 -7.99 -1.74 13.41
CA GLU A 150 -6.54 -1.54 13.40
C GLU A 150 -6.15 -0.21 12.73
N GLY A 151 -6.79 0.10 11.59
CA GLY A 151 -6.56 1.35 10.86
C GLY A 151 -7.00 2.58 11.67
N ASP A 152 -8.14 2.49 12.37
CA ASP A 152 -8.62 3.54 13.27
C ASP A 152 -7.73 3.71 14.50
N ALA A 153 -7.31 2.60 15.12
CA ALA A 153 -6.37 2.63 16.24
C ALA A 153 -5.04 3.27 15.83
N THR A 154 -4.54 2.93 14.64
CA THR A 154 -3.31 3.49 14.08
C THR A 154 -3.45 4.99 13.82
N ALA A 155 -4.55 5.42 13.21
CA ALA A 155 -4.83 6.84 12.98
C ALA A 155 -4.90 7.63 14.30
N LEU A 156 -5.60 7.09 15.30
CA LEU A 156 -5.71 7.70 16.62
C LEU A 156 -4.34 7.80 17.32
N TYR A 157 -3.54 6.73 17.24
CA TYR A 157 -2.19 6.71 17.81
C TYR A 157 -1.31 7.80 17.19
N ILE A 158 -1.23 7.86 15.87
CA ILE A 158 -0.45 8.87 15.15
C ILE A 158 -0.99 10.28 15.44
N SER A 159 -2.31 10.47 15.44
CA SER A 159 -2.92 11.76 15.78
C SER A 159 -2.49 12.28 17.15
N LYS A 160 -2.39 11.41 18.17
CA LYS A 160 -1.92 11.77 19.50
C LYS A 160 -0.45 12.21 19.50
N LEU A 161 0.39 11.62 18.66
CA LEU A 161 1.79 12.02 18.51
C LEU A 161 1.94 13.37 17.79
N LEU A 162 1.05 13.66 16.82
CA LEU A 162 1.13 14.86 15.98
C LEU A 162 0.51 16.09 16.61
N LYS A 163 -0.52 15.94 17.46
CA LYS A 163 -1.20 17.06 18.15
C LYS A 163 -0.26 18.01 18.88
N PRO A 164 0.73 17.53 19.67
CA PRO A 164 1.67 18.42 20.36
C PRO A 164 2.57 19.23 19.42
N LEU A 165 2.73 18.78 18.15
CA LEU A 165 3.52 19.44 17.13
C LEU A 165 2.76 20.57 16.41
N GLY A 166 1.48 20.77 16.73
CA GLY A 166 0.65 21.80 16.12
C GLY A 166 0.20 21.50 14.69
N VAL A 167 0.39 20.28 14.21
CA VAL A 167 -0.01 19.84 12.87
C VAL A 167 -1.50 19.49 12.86
N LYS A 168 -2.22 19.99 11.86
CA LYS A 168 -3.63 19.61 11.64
C LYS A 168 -3.69 18.14 11.20
N VAL A 169 -4.44 17.32 11.92
CA VAL A 169 -4.65 15.91 11.56
C VAL A 169 -6.11 15.71 11.16
N THR A 170 -6.31 15.24 9.93
CA THR A 170 -7.63 14.91 9.38
C THR A 170 -7.69 13.42 9.05
N ARG A 171 -8.89 12.92 8.77
CA ARG A 171 -9.13 11.55 8.33
C ARG A 171 -9.99 11.55 7.07
N LEU A 172 -9.76 10.58 6.19
CA LEU A 172 -10.68 10.38 5.07
C LEU A 172 -12.10 10.17 5.59
N ALA A 173 -13.06 10.81 4.94
CA ALA A 173 -14.48 10.64 5.27
C ALA A 173 -14.90 9.19 5.01
N TYR A 174 -15.73 8.66 5.90
CA TYR A 174 -16.44 7.43 5.66
C TYR A 174 -17.69 7.75 4.81
N GLY A 175 -17.79 7.13 3.65
CA GLY A 175 -18.85 7.43 2.69
C GLY A 175 -19.55 6.18 2.18
N ILE A 176 -20.80 6.39 1.74
CA ILE A 176 -21.53 5.40 0.97
C ILE A 176 -20.94 5.41 -0.44
N PRO A 177 -20.66 4.24 -1.05
CA PRO A 177 -20.13 4.18 -2.40
C PRO A 177 -21.05 4.87 -3.40
N VAL A 178 -20.48 5.72 -4.27
CA VAL A 178 -21.26 6.39 -5.34
C VAL A 178 -21.86 5.32 -6.26
N GLY A 179 -23.17 5.44 -6.51
CA GLY A 179 -23.94 4.47 -7.31
C GLY A 179 -24.40 3.22 -6.54
N GLY A 180 -24.16 3.16 -5.22
CA GLY A 180 -24.72 2.12 -4.36
C GLY A 180 -26.08 2.54 -3.78
N ASP A 181 -26.98 1.57 -3.62
CA ASP A 181 -28.25 1.79 -2.93
C ASP A 181 -28.05 1.70 -1.42
N LEU A 182 -28.72 2.59 -0.67
CA LEU A 182 -28.62 2.68 0.79
C LEU A 182 -29.03 1.39 1.50
N GLU A 183 -29.96 0.63 0.93
CA GLU A 183 -30.47 -0.62 1.50
C GLU A 183 -29.42 -1.74 1.62
N TYR A 184 -28.33 -1.66 0.81
CA TYR A 184 -27.23 -2.64 0.84
C TYR A 184 -26.06 -2.21 1.70
N ALA A 185 -26.07 -0.98 2.23
CA ALA A 185 -25.03 -0.54 3.15
C ALA A 185 -25.28 -1.11 4.55
N ASP A 186 -24.22 -1.59 5.20
CA ASP A 186 -24.30 -2.06 6.57
C ASP A 186 -24.55 -0.92 7.57
N GLU A 187 -25.07 -1.28 8.76
CA GLU A 187 -25.45 -0.32 9.79
C GLU A 187 -24.29 0.58 10.26
N TYR A 188 -23.07 0.03 10.33
CA TYR A 188 -21.89 0.78 10.74
C TYR A 188 -21.52 1.84 9.70
N THR A 189 -21.49 1.45 8.41
CA THR A 189 -21.25 2.37 7.28
C THR A 189 -22.29 3.50 7.26
N LEU A 190 -23.57 3.19 7.44
CA LEU A 190 -24.65 4.18 7.49
C LEU A 190 -24.49 5.14 8.68
N ALA A 191 -24.15 4.61 9.86
CA ALA A 191 -23.92 5.42 11.04
C ALA A 191 -22.75 6.40 10.82
N LYS A 192 -21.62 5.92 10.26
CA LYS A 192 -20.46 6.76 9.96
C LYS A 192 -20.75 7.81 8.88
N ALA A 193 -21.52 7.47 7.85
CA ALA A 193 -21.93 8.42 6.83
C ALA A 193 -22.83 9.53 7.42
N LEU A 194 -23.75 9.18 8.35
CA LEU A 194 -24.58 10.15 9.05
C LEU A 194 -23.77 11.07 9.98
N GLU A 195 -22.76 10.53 10.68
CA GLU A 195 -21.85 11.32 11.49
C GLU A 195 -21.06 12.32 10.64
N GLY A 196 -20.57 11.88 9.48
CA GLY A 196 -19.76 12.66 8.55
C GLY A 196 -20.55 13.49 7.53
N ARG A 197 -21.88 13.64 7.67
CA ARG A 197 -22.70 14.40 6.74
C ARG A 197 -22.29 15.87 6.62
N ASN A 198 -22.26 16.38 5.41
CA ASN A 198 -21.94 17.77 5.12
C ASN A 198 -23.21 18.56 4.77
N GLU A 199 -23.17 19.88 5.01
CA GLU A 199 -24.16 20.83 4.53
C GLU A 199 -24.02 21.01 3.01
N ILE A 200 -25.14 21.11 2.28
CA ILE A 200 -25.21 21.27 0.83
C ILE A 200 -25.77 22.64 0.45
#